data_412baf52aad6f22316dbfd857ed5c741
#
_entry.id   412baf52aad6f22316dbfd857ed5c741
#
_cell.length_a   1.000
_cell.length_b   1.000
_cell.length_c   1.000
_cell.angle_alpha   90.00
_cell.angle_beta   90.00
_cell.angle_gamma   90.00
#
_symmetry.space_group_name_H-M   'P 1'
#
loop_
_entity.id
_entity.type
_entity.pdbx_description
1 polymer ?
#
loop_
_entity_poly.entity_id
_entity_poly.type
_entity_poly.pdbx_seq_one_letter_code
_entity_poly.pdbx_strand_id
1 'polypeptide(L)'
;MRRLAAFIVAVIALAVTGQALAGPPIANGGGRGTVDGSTPFSQFGFGVRFGVAGAASGSFNCLMAGSSAFPGFEPLMKVSGSVTSGSVNVTAGTASFTGSGTLNLGPSGRMDALFLVDVREGGPGVGKLHLTVLAPFFPVPEETVLTGQISIH
;
A
#
# COMPACT_ATOMS: atom_id res chain seq x y z
N MET A 1 -48.53 15.27 -63.07
CA MET A 1 -47.15 15.08 -62.59
C MET A 1 -47.13 15.23 -61.09
N ARG A 2 -47.12 14.12 -60.33
CA ARG A 2 -47.08 14.12 -58.87
C ARG A 2 -45.65 13.80 -58.42
N ARG A 3 -45.02 14.80 -57.80
CA ARG A 3 -43.66 14.62 -57.19
C ARG A 3 -43.79 14.01 -55.77
N LEU A 4 -43.38 12.80 -55.59
CA LEU A 4 -43.18 12.19 -54.27
C LEU A 4 -41.89 12.73 -53.66
N ALA A 5 -41.99 13.41 -52.54
CA ALA A 5 -40.84 13.76 -51.70
C ALA A 5 -40.60 12.63 -50.69
N ALA A 6 -39.47 11.96 -50.82
CA ALA A 6 -39.04 10.95 -49.86
C ALA A 6 -38.33 11.64 -48.69
N PHE A 7 -38.91 11.53 -47.49
CA PHE A 7 -38.25 11.95 -46.24
C PHE A 7 -37.36 10.81 -45.74
N ILE A 8 -36.06 11.05 -45.74
CA ILE A 8 -35.08 10.16 -45.08
C ILE A 8 -34.99 10.56 -43.62
N VAL A 9 -35.51 9.73 -42.73
CA VAL A 9 -35.31 9.88 -41.28
C VAL A 9 -34.01 9.21 -40.92
N ALA A 10 -32.99 10.01 -40.62
CA ALA A 10 -31.73 9.52 -40.10
C ALA A 10 -31.87 9.24 -38.57
N VAL A 11 -31.89 7.98 -38.18
CA VAL A 11 -31.86 7.57 -36.78
C VAL A 11 -30.42 7.62 -36.32
N ILE A 12 -30.05 8.63 -35.52
CA ILE A 12 -28.74 8.68 -34.85
C ILE A 12 -28.84 7.83 -33.60
N ALA A 13 -28.25 6.63 -33.63
CA ALA A 13 -28.06 5.81 -32.44
C ALA A 13 -26.91 6.37 -31.62
N LEU A 14 -27.22 7.07 -30.52
CA LEU A 14 -26.22 7.39 -29.50
C LEU A 14 -25.80 6.09 -28.77
N ALA A 15 -24.63 5.61 -29.11
CA ALA A 15 -23.97 4.57 -28.31
C ALA A 15 -23.49 5.20 -26.99
N VAL A 16 -24.25 5.04 -25.92
CA VAL A 16 -23.79 5.34 -24.56
C VAL A 16 -22.82 4.23 -24.18
N THR A 17 -21.54 4.47 -24.39
CA THR A 17 -20.49 3.61 -23.83
C THR A 17 -20.49 3.83 -22.32
N GLY A 18 -21.13 2.92 -21.58
CA GLY A 18 -21.07 2.88 -20.13
C GLY A 18 -19.61 2.65 -19.71
N GLN A 19 -18.94 3.69 -19.26
CA GLN A 19 -17.65 3.56 -18.58
C GLN A 19 -17.95 2.84 -17.26
N ALA A 20 -17.47 1.61 -17.12
CA ALA A 20 -17.43 0.96 -15.83
C ALA A 20 -16.59 1.84 -14.90
N LEU A 21 -17.19 2.40 -13.87
CA LEU A 21 -16.47 3.15 -12.85
C LEU A 21 -15.54 2.15 -12.16
N ALA A 22 -14.25 2.25 -12.43
CA ALA A 22 -13.24 1.52 -11.69
C ALA A 22 -13.39 1.86 -10.20
N GLY A 23 -13.40 0.85 -9.35
CA GLY A 23 -13.44 1.06 -7.91
C GLY A 23 -12.22 1.87 -7.43
N PRO A 24 -12.26 2.37 -6.19
CA PRO A 24 -11.10 3.09 -5.63
C PRO A 24 -9.87 2.19 -5.63
N PRO A 25 -8.68 2.72 -5.97
CA PRO A 25 -7.45 1.93 -5.98
C PRO A 25 -7.15 1.32 -4.60
N ILE A 26 -6.57 0.13 -4.62
CA ILE A 26 -6.23 -0.63 -3.42
C ILE A 26 -4.76 -1.05 -3.50
N ALA A 27 -4.04 -0.91 -2.37
CA ALA A 27 -2.77 -1.58 -2.14
C ALA A 27 -2.92 -2.55 -0.98
N ASN A 28 -2.50 -3.78 -1.18
CA ASN A 28 -2.47 -4.78 -0.13
C ASN A 28 -1.19 -5.60 -0.21
N GLY A 29 -0.78 -6.14 0.92
CA GLY A 29 0.41 -6.96 0.96
C GLY A 29 0.55 -7.70 2.28
N GLY A 30 1.29 -8.78 2.22
CA GLY A 30 1.62 -9.56 3.40
C GLY A 30 2.73 -10.56 3.12
N GLY A 31 3.54 -10.80 4.13
CA GLY A 31 4.65 -11.72 4.01
C GLY A 31 5.79 -11.40 4.95
N ARG A 32 6.98 -11.84 4.56
CA ARG A 32 8.25 -11.52 5.24
C ARG A 32 9.11 -10.65 4.35
N GLY A 33 9.75 -9.66 4.96
CA GLY A 33 10.75 -8.83 4.33
C GLY A 33 12.16 -9.24 4.70
N THR A 34 13.10 -8.83 3.87
CA THR A 34 14.54 -9.03 4.08
C THR A 34 15.31 -7.79 3.65
N VAL A 35 16.42 -7.51 4.30
CA VAL A 35 17.33 -6.43 3.95
C VAL A 35 18.56 -6.94 3.22
N ASP A 36 18.99 -8.16 3.53
CA ASP A 36 20.15 -8.81 2.93
C ASP A 36 19.83 -9.78 1.77
N GLY A 37 18.54 -9.95 1.45
CA GLY A 37 18.06 -10.84 0.41
C GLY A 37 17.83 -12.30 0.83
N SER A 38 18.19 -12.67 2.05
CA SER A 38 18.16 -14.06 2.52
C SER A 38 17.57 -14.25 3.92
N THR A 39 17.91 -13.37 4.85
CA THR A 39 17.51 -13.47 6.25
C THR A 39 16.19 -12.74 6.47
N PRO A 40 15.15 -13.37 7.05
CA PRO A 40 13.93 -12.67 7.41
C PRO A 40 14.21 -11.56 8.42
N PHE A 41 13.86 -10.32 8.05
CA PHE A 41 13.99 -9.15 8.90
C PHE A 41 12.67 -8.79 9.57
N SER A 42 11.59 -8.77 8.81
CA SER A 42 10.25 -8.44 9.29
C SER A 42 9.19 -9.43 8.85
N GLN A 43 8.04 -9.35 9.51
CA GLN A 43 6.78 -9.87 9.04
C GLN A 43 5.80 -8.70 8.92
N PHE A 44 5.29 -8.45 7.73
CA PHE A 44 4.41 -7.33 7.46
C PHE A 44 3.04 -7.76 6.92
N GLY A 45 2.06 -6.90 7.11
CA GLY A 45 0.74 -7.04 6.52
C GLY A 45 0.04 -5.69 6.47
N PHE A 46 -0.62 -5.39 5.35
CA PHE A 46 -1.40 -4.18 5.18
C PHE A 46 -2.52 -4.35 4.17
N GLY A 47 -3.54 -3.50 4.31
CA GLY A 47 -4.58 -3.32 3.33
C GLY A 47 -5.03 -1.87 3.35
N VAL A 48 -4.90 -1.16 2.23
CA VAL A 48 -5.15 0.27 2.11
C VAL A 48 -6.02 0.54 0.90
N ARG A 49 -7.09 1.28 1.10
CA ARG A 49 -7.96 1.82 0.05
C ARG A 49 -7.71 3.31 -0.09
N PHE A 50 -7.45 3.77 -1.30
CA PHE A 50 -7.16 5.15 -1.60
C PHE A 50 -8.41 5.87 -2.12
N GLY A 51 -8.70 7.01 -1.52
CA GLY A 51 -9.80 7.89 -1.91
C GLY A 51 -9.32 9.11 -2.69
N VAL A 52 -10.20 10.07 -2.85
CA VAL A 52 -9.89 11.35 -3.50
C VAL A 52 -9.11 12.27 -2.57
N ALA A 53 -8.40 13.24 -3.14
CA ALA A 53 -7.69 14.30 -2.41
C ALA A 53 -6.69 13.79 -1.35
N GLY A 54 -6.06 12.64 -1.57
CA GLY A 54 -5.07 12.09 -0.66
C GLY A 54 -5.65 11.36 0.56
N ALA A 55 -6.96 11.18 0.64
CA ALA A 55 -7.58 10.35 1.67
C ALA A 55 -7.21 8.89 1.46
N ALA A 56 -6.91 8.18 2.54
CA ALA A 56 -6.74 6.74 2.51
C ALA A 56 -7.26 6.13 3.81
N SER A 57 -7.63 4.86 3.75
CA SER A 57 -8.12 4.12 4.92
C SER A 57 -7.65 2.68 4.86
N GLY A 58 -7.39 2.11 6.02
CA GLY A 58 -6.92 0.74 6.11
C GLY A 58 -6.09 0.49 7.36
N SER A 59 -5.29 -0.56 7.35
CA SER A 59 -4.42 -0.93 8.45
C SER A 59 -3.04 -1.33 7.98
N PHE A 60 -2.07 -1.12 8.85
CA PHE A 60 -0.69 -1.54 8.68
C PHE A 60 -0.20 -2.24 9.94
N ASN A 61 0.59 -3.28 9.75
CA ASN A 61 1.28 -4.00 10.81
C ASN A 61 2.63 -4.48 10.30
N CYS A 62 3.69 -4.22 11.04
CA CYS A 62 5.03 -4.72 10.77
C CYS A 62 5.67 -5.16 12.08
N LEU A 63 6.11 -6.41 12.13
CA LEU A 63 6.76 -7.05 13.27
C LEU A 63 8.19 -7.40 12.91
N MET A 64 9.13 -6.80 13.59
CA MET A 64 10.56 -7.12 13.54
C MET A 64 10.93 -7.86 14.80
N ALA A 65 11.24 -9.14 14.68
CA ALA A 65 11.60 -9.99 15.82
C ALA A 65 13.11 -9.98 16.05
N GLY A 66 13.53 -10.21 17.30
CA GLY A 66 14.89 -10.06 17.79
C GLY A 66 16.00 -10.93 17.20
N SER A 67 15.73 -11.64 16.11
CA SER A 67 16.74 -12.31 15.29
C SER A 67 17.18 -11.52 14.08
N SER A 68 16.75 -10.24 13.97
CA SER A 68 17.17 -9.39 12.86
C SER A 68 18.68 -9.16 12.89
N ALA A 69 19.30 -9.15 11.72
CA ALA A 69 20.73 -8.90 11.58
C ALA A 69 21.15 -7.45 11.91
N PHE A 70 20.21 -6.61 12.36
CA PHE A 70 20.44 -5.19 12.62
C PHE A 70 20.52 -4.90 14.12
N PRO A 71 21.71 -4.48 14.62
CA PRO A 71 21.86 -4.03 15.99
C PRO A 71 20.90 -2.88 16.32
N GLY A 72 20.28 -2.91 17.49
CA GLY A 72 19.35 -1.87 17.95
C GLY A 72 17.89 -2.17 17.69
N PHE A 73 17.55 -3.24 16.94
CA PHE A 73 16.19 -3.71 16.72
C PHE A 73 15.84 -4.95 17.57
N GLU A 74 16.69 -5.27 18.49
CA GLU A 74 16.50 -6.36 19.43
C GLU A 74 15.94 -5.83 20.76
N PRO A 75 15.08 -6.57 21.42
CA PRO A 75 14.57 -7.91 21.09
C PRO A 75 13.31 -7.93 20.25
N LEU A 76 12.58 -6.83 20.14
CA LEU A 76 11.33 -6.75 19.41
C LEU A 76 11.01 -5.30 19.03
N MET A 77 10.61 -5.11 17.79
CA MET A 77 9.95 -3.88 17.35
C MET A 77 8.68 -4.23 16.59
N LYS A 78 7.56 -3.62 16.93
CA LYS A 78 6.30 -3.78 16.22
C LYS A 78 5.65 -2.42 16.02
N VAL A 79 5.33 -2.09 14.77
CA VAL A 79 4.50 -0.94 14.40
C VAL A 79 3.15 -1.47 13.95
N SER A 80 2.07 -0.93 14.49
CA SER A 80 0.71 -1.28 14.05
C SER A 80 -0.24 -0.10 14.21
N GLY A 81 -1.12 0.11 13.22
CA GLY A 81 -2.07 1.21 13.30
C GLY A 81 -2.98 1.32 12.10
N SER A 82 -3.72 2.42 12.09
CA SER A 82 -4.68 2.77 11.04
C SER A 82 -4.06 3.76 10.05
N VAL A 83 -4.33 3.54 8.78
CA VAL A 83 -3.95 4.46 7.69
C VAL A 83 -4.97 5.59 7.60
N THR A 84 -4.49 6.81 7.42
CA THR A 84 -5.32 8.03 7.38
C THR A 84 -5.16 8.83 6.09
N SER A 85 -4.01 8.73 5.43
CA SER A 85 -3.77 9.42 4.15
C SER A 85 -2.77 8.65 3.30
N GLY A 86 -2.76 8.94 2.00
CA GLY A 86 -1.83 8.30 1.08
C GLY A 86 -2.08 8.63 -0.37
N SER A 87 -1.19 8.13 -1.21
CA SER A 87 -1.25 8.24 -2.66
C SER A 87 -0.86 6.91 -3.31
N VAL A 88 -1.37 6.67 -4.49
CA VAL A 88 -1.11 5.44 -5.24
C VAL A 88 -0.90 5.77 -6.71
N ASN A 89 0.07 5.10 -7.32
CA ASN A 89 0.28 5.10 -8.76
C ASN A 89 0.16 3.64 -9.25
N VAL A 90 -1.03 3.27 -9.70
CA VAL A 90 -1.32 1.91 -10.17
C VAL A 90 -0.45 1.53 -11.37
N THR A 91 -0.22 2.48 -12.30
CA THR A 91 0.60 2.22 -13.49
C THR A 91 2.07 1.96 -13.15
N ALA A 92 2.60 2.65 -12.14
CA ALA A 92 3.97 2.47 -11.67
C ALA A 92 4.10 1.31 -10.66
N GLY A 93 2.99 0.77 -10.17
CA GLY A 93 2.97 -0.25 -9.12
C GLY A 93 3.55 0.25 -7.80
N THR A 94 3.26 1.52 -7.42
CA THR A 94 3.77 2.13 -6.19
C THR A 94 2.66 2.78 -5.37
N ALA A 95 2.80 2.73 -4.05
CA ALA A 95 1.92 3.44 -3.14
C ALA A 95 2.71 3.95 -1.94
N SER A 96 2.23 5.08 -1.39
CA SER A 96 2.75 5.69 -0.17
C SER A 96 1.58 6.02 0.73
N PHE A 97 1.66 5.68 2.01
CA PHE A 97 0.60 5.96 2.96
C PHE A 97 1.12 6.26 4.35
N THR A 98 0.40 7.12 5.06
CA THR A 98 0.70 7.51 6.44
C THR A 98 -0.42 7.08 7.36
N GLY A 99 -0.08 6.93 8.63
CA GLY A 99 -1.04 6.58 9.63
C GLY A 99 -0.55 6.81 11.05
N SER A 100 -1.42 6.47 11.99
CA SER A 100 -1.13 6.55 13.42
C SER A 100 -1.47 5.23 14.10
N GLY A 101 -0.77 4.94 15.17
CA GLY A 101 -0.98 3.72 15.92
C GLY A 101 0.02 3.58 17.06
N THR A 102 0.58 2.40 17.23
CA THR A 102 1.51 2.09 18.32
C THR A 102 2.82 1.52 17.83
N LEU A 103 3.91 1.97 18.45
CA LEU A 103 5.22 1.35 18.42
C LEU A 103 5.43 0.58 19.72
N ASN A 104 5.67 -0.72 19.61
CA ASN A 104 5.99 -1.60 20.73
C ASN A 104 7.45 -2.07 20.59
N LEU A 105 8.24 -1.75 21.59
CA LEU A 105 9.69 -2.08 21.66
C LEU A 105 9.97 -3.20 22.67
N GLY A 106 9.04 -4.11 22.85
CA GLY A 106 9.19 -5.23 23.79
C GLY A 106 9.35 -4.75 25.22
N PRO A 107 10.44 -5.12 25.91
CA PRO A 107 10.70 -4.71 27.31
C PRO A 107 10.81 -3.20 27.51
N SER A 108 11.17 -2.44 26.46
CA SER A 108 11.27 -0.98 26.52
C SER A 108 9.91 -0.27 26.49
N GLY A 109 8.81 -1.02 26.29
CA GLY A 109 7.48 -0.52 26.42
C GLY A 109 6.77 -0.24 25.10
N ARG A 110 5.65 0.46 25.20
CA ARG A 110 4.76 0.83 24.09
C ARG A 110 4.51 2.32 24.12
N MET A 111 4.45 2.93 22.94
CA MET A 111 4.15 4.36 22.77
C MET A 111 3.32 4.60 21.52
N ASP A 112 2.68 5.75 21.46
CA ASP A 112 2.00 6.19 20.23
C ASP A 112 3.02 6.48 19.15
N ALA A 113 2.65 6.20 17.91
CA ALA A 113 3.52 6.39 16.76
C ALA A 113 2.76 6.95 15.56
N LEU A 114 3.45 7.81 14.81
CA LEU A 114 3.09 8.16 13.44
C LEU A 114 4.03 7.42 12.50
N PHE A 115 3.51 6.92 11.39
CA PHE A 115 4.31 6.17 10.43
C PHE A 115 4.03 6.59 8.99
N LEU A 116 5.03 6.41 8.15
CA LEU A 116 4.99 6.48 6.70
C LEU A 116 5.43 5.11 6.16
N VAL A 117 4.73 4.62 5.16
CA VAL A 117 5.09 3.37 4.47
C VAL A 117 5.06 3.62 2.97
N ASP A 118 6.18 3.33 2.33
CA ASP A 118 6.31 3.30 0.88
C ASP A 118 6.38 1.84 0.42
N VAL A 119 5.59 1.49 -0.59
CA VAL A 119 5.55 0.14 -1.13
C VAL A 119 5.66 0.13 -2.64
N ARG A 120 6.28 -0.93 -3.14
CA ARG A 120 6.33 -1.28 -4.56
C ARG A 120 5.78 -2.67 -4.77
N GLU A 121 4.91 -2.81 -5.76
CA GLU A 121 4.31 -4.07 -6.15
C GLU A 121 5.34 -5.14 -6.51
N GLY A 122 5.06 -6.38 -6.13
CA GLY A 122 5.83 -7.55 -6.51
C GLY A 122 5.86 -8.64 -5.43
N GLY A 123 6.28 -9.82 -5.85
CA GLY A 123 6.55 -10.96 -5.00
C GLY A 123 8.01 -11.01 -4.53
N PRO A 124 8.51 -12.21 -4.16
CA PRO A 124 9.86 -12.41 -3.68
C PRO A 124 10.94 -11.85 -4.63
N GLY A 125 11.90 -11.11 -4.08
CA GLY A 125 12.99 -10.48 -4.79
C GLY A 125 12.63 -9.19 -5.56
N VAL A 126 11.34 -8.84 -5.68
CA VAL A 126 10.84 -7.71 -6.50
C VAL A 126 10.10 -6.68 -5.67
N GLY A 127 9.11 -7.11 -4.88
CA GLY A 127 8.32 -6.22 -4.03
C GLY A 127 9.20 -5.52 -3.00
N LYS A 128 8.88 -4.26 -2.69
CA LYS A 128 9.60 -3.44 -1.72
C LYS A 128 8.67 -2.86 -0.68
N LEU A 129 9.18 -2.75 0.54
CA LEU A 129 8.53 -2.07 1.65
C LEU A 129 9.55 -1.22 2.39
N HIS A 130 9.24 0.05 2.61
CA HIS A 130 10.03 0.95 3.42
C HIS A 130 9.15 1.59 4.48
N LEU A 131 9.41 1.27 5.73
CA LEU A 131 8.73 1.84 6.89
C LEU A 131 9.59 2.95 7.50
N THR A 132 9.01 4.12 7.72
CA THR A 132 9.59 5.18 8.52
C THR A 132 8.66 5.49 9.67
N VAL A 133 9.13 5.34 10.90
CA VAL A 133 8.42 5.87 12.08
C VAL A 133 8.74 7.36 12.16
N LEU A 134 7.72 8.21 12.08
CA LEU A 134 7.87 9.66 12.01
C LEU A 134 7.93 10.33 13.39
N ALA A 135 7.21 9.73 14.34
CA ALA A 135 7.19 10.19 15.73
C ALA A 135 6.98 8.97 16.67
N PRO A 136 7.99 8.61 17.51
CA PRO A 136 9.36 9.15 17.47
C PRO A 136 10.07 8.83 16.16
N PHE A 137 10.98 9.68 15.71
CA PHE A 137 11.64 9.47 14.41
C PHE A 137 12.56 8.25 14.46
N PHE A 138 12.29 7.30 13.57
CA PHE A 138 13.06 6.07 13.46
C PHE A 138 12.98 5.51 12.02
N PRO A 139 14.05 5.63 11.21
CA PRO A 139 14.09 5.04 9.88
C PRO A 139 14.35 3.53 9.97
N VAL A 140 13.51 2.74 9.33
CA VAL A 140 13.73 1.31 9.14
C VAL A 140 14.38 1.10 7.77
N PRO A 141 15.35 0.21 7.61
CA PRO A 141 15.91 -0.09 6.28
C PRO A 141 14.82 -0.53 5.30
N GLU A 142 14.99 -0.19 4.01
CA GLU A 142 14.12 -0.71 2.96
C GLU A 142 14.24 -2.24 2.87
N GLU A 143 13.11 -2.91 2.84
CA GLU A 143 13.01 -4.34 2.75
C GLU A 143 12.59 -4.79 1.35
N THR A 144 13.14 -5.93 0.91
CA THR A 144 12.64 -6.66 -0.24
C THR A 144 11.73 -7.78 0.25
N VAL A 145 10.64 -8.04 -0.45
CA VAL A 145 9.77 -9.19 -0.15
C VAL A 145 10.58 -10.48 -0.26
N LEU A 146 10.67 -11.24 0.82
CA LEU A 146 11.30 -12.55 0.88
C LEU A 146 10.27 -13.66 0.61
N THR A 147 9.10 -13.55 1.23
CA THR A 147 7.94 -14.43 1.00
C THR A 147 6.67 -13.61 1.02
N GLY A 148 5.65 -14.05 0.29
CA GLY A 148 4.40 -13.32 0.15
C GLY A 148 4.38 -12.40 -1.06
N GLN A 149 3.55 -11.36 -1.02
CA GLN A 149 3.33 -10.46 -2.16
C GLN A 149 2.82 -9.10 -1.74
N ILE A 150 3.11 -8.09 -2.54
CA ILE A 150 2.49 -6.76 -2.55
C ILE A 150 1.76 -6.61 -3.88
N SER A 151 0.48 -6.22 -3.84
CA SER A 151 -0.37 -5.99 -5.02
C SER A 151 -0.99 -4.61 -4.96
N ILE A 152 -1.02 -3.91 -6.12
CA ILE A 152 -1.58 -2.57 -6.29
C ILE A 152 -2.50 -2.59 -7.52
N HIS A 153 -3.77 -2.27 -7.34
CA HIS A 153 -4.79 -2.34 -8.41
C HIS A 153 -5.98 -1.41 -8.15
#